data_f05c253d7f564d38fec1006fffbe640b
#
_entry.id   f05c253d7f564d38fec1006fffbe640b
#
_cell.length_a   1.000
_cell.length_b   1.000
_cell.length_c   1.000
_cell.angle_alpha   90.00
_cell.angle_beta   90.00
_cell.angle_gamma   90.00
#
_symmetry.space_group_name_H-M   'P 1'
#
loop_
_entity.id
_entity.type
_entity.pdbx_description
1 polymer ?
#
loop_
_entity_poly.entity_id
_entity_poly.type
_entity_poly.pdbx_seq_one_letter_code
_entity_poly.pdbx_strand_id
1 'polypeptide(L)'
;MMSIKKYFGTNVKFKPTIVIALISSFIFILDQLTKFFVVHILDLSGRLSITVISGFINFNMAWNEGINFGLFANSSEIMRIFLIIISILICMGIFFWAIKQNSILLLLFSSLIIGGALGNVVDRIIYGAVADFLNITCCGIYNPYSFNIADISIFFGVVGLIFSPNSKNQN
;
A
#
# COMPACT_ATOMS: atom_id res chain seq x y z
N MET A 1 16.43 -9.95 -30.59
CA MET A 1 15.68 -9.39 -29.44
C MET A 1 14.49 -8.63 -30.02
N MET A 2 13.33 -9.27 -30.03
CA MET A 2 12.13 -8.73 -30.71
C MET A 2 11.53 -7.59 -29.88
N SER A 3 11.44 -6.40 -30.48
CA SER A 3 10.93 -5.18 -29.84
C SER A 3 9.44 -5.33 -29.51
N ILE A 4 9.12 -5.26 -28.25
CA ILE A 4 7.74 -5.23 -27.69
C ILE A 4 6.94 -4.00 -28.18
N LYS A 5 7.58 -3.06 -28.89
CA LYS A 5 6.95 -1.88 -29.50
C LYS A 5 5.84 -2.18 -30.52
N LYS A 6 5.70 -3.43 -30.98
CA LYS A 6 4.77 -3.79 -32.07
C LYS A 6 3.37 -4.24 -31.60
N TYR A 7 3.16 -4.45 -30.28
CA TYR A 7 1.88 -4.99 -29.78
C TYR A 7 0.95 -3.97 -29.11
N PHE A 8 1.42 -2.76 -28.80
CA PHE A 8 0.56 -1.70 -28.23
C PHE A 8 0.53 -0.46 -29.12
N GLY A 9 0.16 -0.68 -30.41
CA GLY A 9 0.10 0.36 -31.44
C GLY A 9 -1.13 1.27 -31.38
N THR A 10 -1.62 1.62 -30.21
CA THR A 10 -2.60 2.70 -30.06
C THR A 10 -1.99 3.81 -29.20
N ASN A 11 -1.78 4.99 -29.84
CA ASN A 11 -1.44 6.24 -29.15
C ASN A 11 -2.63 6.72 -28.28
N VAL A 12 -3.07 5.91 -27.33
CA VAL A 12 -4.01 6.38 -26.32
C VAL A 12 -3.21 7.23 -25.35
N LYS A 13 -3.22 8.54 -25.56
CA LYS A 13 -2.64 9.52 -24.63
C LYS A 13 -3.52 9.59 -23.38
N PHE A 14 -3.31 8.68 -22.44
CA PHE A 14 -3.91 8.81 -21.12
C PHE A 14 -3.30 10.03 -20.41
N LYS A 15 -4.15 10.88 -19.84
CA LYS A 15 -3.67 11.95 -18.96
C LYS A 15 -3.07 11.27 -17.71
N PRO A 16 -1.79 11.50 -17.37
CA PRO A 16 -1.15 10.86 -16.20
C PRO A 16 -1.97 11.00 -14.92
N THR A 17 -2.58 12.16 -14.71
CA THR A 17 -3.44 12.45 -13.56
C THR A 17 -4.63 11.51 -13.45
N ILE A 18 -5.27 11.16 -14.59
CA ILE A 18 -6.42 10.25 -14.60
C ILE A 18 -5.97 8.83 -14.28
N VAL A 19 -4.85 8.39 -14.85
CA VAL A 19 -4.30 7.05 -14.57
C VAL A 19 -3.98 6.89 -13.09
N ILE A 20 -3.26 7.88 -12.51
CA ILE A 20 -2.93 7.87 -11.09
C ILE A 20 -4.21 7.86 -10.25
N ALA A 21 -5.17 8.74 -10.53
CA ALA A 21 -6.40 8.82 -9.77
C ALA A 21 -7.19 7.50 -9.79
N LEU A 22 -7.36 6.89 -10.96
CA LEU A 22 -8.12 5.63 -11.10
C LEU A 22 -7.45 4.47 -10.36
N ILE A 23 -6.14 4.29 -10.57
CA ILE A 23 -5.42 3.16 -9.96
C ILE A 23 -5.27 3.36 -8.44
N SER A 24 -4.93 4.57 -7.98
CA SER A 24 -4.83 4.85 -6.54
C SER A 24 -6.17 4.70 -5.85
N SER A 25 -7.27 5.17 -6.46
CA SER A 25 -8.62 4.98 -5.91
C SER A 25 -9.01 3.51 -5.86
N PHE A 26 -8.68 2.72 -6.88
CA PHE A 26 -8.94 1.28 -6.89
C PHE A 26 -8.21 0.57 -5.74
N ILE A 27 -6.91 0.84 -5.56
CA ILE A 27 -6.12 0.24 -4.47
C ILE A 27 -6.66 0.67 -3.11
N PHE A 28 -6.94 1.97 -2.94
CA PHE A 28 -7.52 2.51 -1.72
C PHE A 28 -8.84 1.82 -1.36
N ILE A 29 -9.76 1.71 -2.33
CA ILE A 29 -11.05 1.06 -2.11
C ILE A 29 -10.87 -0.42 -1.79
N LEU A 30 -9.98 -1.11 -2.50
CA LEU A 30 -9.70 -2.53 -2.25
C LEU A 30 -9.15 -2.75 -0.84
N ASP A 31 -8.21 -1.92 -0.38
CA ASP A 31 -7.67 -1.98 0.96
C ASP A 31 -8.76 -1.74 2.02
N GLN A 32 -9.55 -0.67 1.89
CA GLN A 32 -10.59 -0.34 2.85
C GLN A 32 -11.73 -1.38 2.88
N LEU A 33 -12.11 -1.92 1.72
CA LEU A 33 -13.12 -2.99 1.65
C LEU A 33 -12.62 -4.28 2.31
N THR A 34 -11.36 -4.67 2.08
CA THR A 34 -10.80 -5.87 2.70
C THR A 34 -10.67 -5.70 4.21
N LYS A 35 -10.24 -4.54 4.70
CA LYS A 35 -10.20 -4.20 6.13
C LYS A 35 -11.59 -4.26 6.74
N PHE A 36 -12.57 -3.60 6.12
CA PHE A 36 -13.95 -3.63 6.60
C PHE A 36 -14.49 -5.07 6.68
N PHE A 37 -14.29 -5.85 5.63
CA PHE A 37 -14.75 -7.24 5.59
C PHE A 37 -14.10 -8.10 6.67
N VAL A 38 -12.77 -8.04 6.79
CA VAL A 38 -12.03 -8.91 7.71
C VAL A 38 -12.22 -8.47 9.15
N VAL A 39 -12.13 -7.17 9.44
CA VAL A 39 -12.20 -6.65 10.82
C VAL A 39 -13.63 -6.70 11.36
N HIS A 40 -14.63 -6.28 10.56
CA HIS A 40 -16.00 -6.13 11.03
C HIS A 40 -16.91 -7.30 10.65
N ILE A 41 -16.92 -7.75 9.38
CA ILE A 41 -17.83 -8.82 8.94
C ILE A 41 -17.38 -10.18 9.47
N LEU A 42 -16.08 -10.50 9.41
CA LEU A 42 -15.55 -11.73 9.98
C LEU A 42 -15.29 -11.61 11.49
N ASP A 43 -15.51 -10.42 12.08
CA ASP A 43 -15.29 -10.14 13.50
C ASP A 43 -13.88 -10.51 13.99
N LEU A 44 -12.88 -10.16 13.17
CA LEU A 44 -11.49 -10.46 13.53
C LEU A 44 -11.04 -9.68 14.77
N SER A 45 -11.59 -8.51 15.01
CA SER A 45 -11.31 -7.73 16.22
C SER A 45 -11.74 -8.45 17.52
N GLY A 46 -12.84 -9.20 17.48
CA GLY A 46 -13.31 -10.02 18.60
C GLY A 46 -12.61 -11.39 18.68
N ARG A 47 -12.36 -12.02 17.53
CA ARG A 47 -11.76 -13.36 17.45
C ARG A 47 -10.23 -13.35 17.59
N LEU A 48 -9.58 -12.24 17.30
CA LEU A 48 -8.14 -12.01 17.26
C LEU A 48 -7.37 -12.83 16.21
N SER A 49 -7.81 -14.03 15.88
CA SER A 49 -7.18 -14.91 14.87
C SER A 49 -8.21 -15.78 14.18
N ILE A 50 -8.06 -15.92 12.85
CA ILE A 50 -8.86 -16.81 11.99
C ILE A 50 -7.90 -17.54 11.05
N THR A 51 -7.90 -18.87 11.08
CA THR A 51 -7.13 -19.67 10.12
C THR A 51 -7.85 -19.72 8.78
N VAL A 52 -7.23 -19.20 7.72
CA VAL A 52 -7.77 -19.19 6.36
C VAL A 52 -7.28 -20.41 5.60
N ILE A 53 -5.95 -20.64 5.59
CA ILE A 53 -5.32 -21.84 5.03
C ILE A 53 -4.39 -22.39 6.09
N SER A 54 -4.72 -23.58 6.61
CA SER A 54 -3.94 -24.22 7.68
C SER A 54 -2.47 -24.31 7.31
N GLY A 55 -1.61 -23.81 8.20
CA GLY A 55 -0.16 -23.83 8.05
C GLY A 55 0.41 -22.82 7.04
N PHE A 56 -0.43 -21.96 6.43
CA PHE A 56 0.05 -21.00 5.44
C PHE A 56 -0.52 -19.59 5.58
N ILE A 57 -1.86 -19.41 5.65
CA ILE A 57 -2.49 -18.09 5.73
C ILE A 57 -3.39 -18.03 6.95
N ASN A 58 -3.15 -17.03 7.78
CA ASN A 58 -4.01 -16.68 8.90
C ASN A 58 -4.38 -15.20 8.82
N PHE A 59 -5.54 -14.84 9.35
CA PHE A 59 -5.84 -13.49 9.72
C PHE A 59 -5.58 -13.34 11.22
N ASN A 60 -4.58 -12.54 11.58
CA ASN A 60 -4.22 -12.24 12.96
C ASN A 60 -4.34 -10.73 13.14
N MET A 61 -5.24 -10.30 14.05
CA MET A 61 -5.45 -8.88 14.27
C MET A 61 -4.25 -8.21 14.92
N ALA A 62 -3.73 -7.18 14.31
CA ALA A 62 -2.70 -6.32 14.85
C ALA A 62 -3.04 -4.85 14.58
N TRP A 63 -3.09 -4.04 15.62
CA TRP A 63 -3.21 -2.59 15.50
C TRP A 63 -1.82 -1.96 15.45
N ASN A 64 -1.44 -1.47 14.27
CA ASN A 64 -0.13 -0.88 14.03
C ASN A 64 -0.16 0.63 14.30
N GLU A 65 0.26 1.00 15.49
CA GLU A 65 0.37 2.40 15.92
C GLU A 65 1.60 3.13 15.35
N GLY A 66 2.49 2.39 14.65
CA GLY A 66 3.77 2.88 14.17
C GLY A 66 4.92 2.40 15.05
N ILE A 67 6.11 2.98 14.86
CA ILE A 67 7.33 2.52 15.54
C ILE A 67 7.31 2.96 17.01
N ASN A 68 7.12 2.01 17.92
CA ASN A 68 7.25 2.21 19.36
C ASN A 68 8.73 2.04 19.78
N PHE A 69 9.51 3.11 19.71
CA PHE A 69 10.89 3.08 20.26
C PHE A 69 10.95 3.23 21.79
N GLY A 70 9.83 3.20 22.50
CA GLY A 70 9.81 3.33 23.97
C GLY A 70 10.30 4.68 24.51
N LEU A 71 10.73 5.60 23.65
CA LEU A 71 11.35 6.87 24.02
C LEU A 71 10.37 7.96 24.45
N PHE A 72 9.06 7.76 24.22
CA PHE A 72 8.04 8.79 24.49
C PHE A 72 6.76 8.14 25.02
N ALA A 73 6.65 7.94 26.31
CA ALA A 73 5.48 7.35 26.98
C ALA A 73 4.15 8.14 26.79
N ASN A 74 4.20 9.37 26.26
CA ASN A 74 3.03 10.20 25.92
C ASN A 74 2.89 10.47 24.41
N SER A 75 3.49 9.66 23.55
CA SER A 75 3.79 10.02 22.15
C SER A 75 2.95 9.32 21.09
N SER A 76 1.99 8.47 21.44
CA SER A 76 1.19 7.75 20.41
C SER A 76 0.43 8.72 19.48
N GLU A 77 -0.11 9.80 20.03
CA GLU A 77 -0.84 10.80 19.24
C GLU A 77 0.07 11.66 18.37
N ILE A 78 1.21 12.12 18.91
CA ILE A 78 2.20 12.89 18.15
C ILE A 78 2.78 12.03 17.01
N MET A 79 3.11 10.78 17.30
CA MET A 79 3.63 9.84 16.31
C MET A 79 2.58 9.55 15.22
N ARG A 80 1.33 9.37 15.60
CA ARG A 80 0.22 9.20 14.65
C ARG A 80 0.10 10.37 13.68
N ILE A 81 0.08 11.61 14.23
CA ILE A 81 0.00 12.83 13.43
C ILE A 81 1.24 12.97 12.53
N PHE A 82 2.42 12.69 13.05
CA PHE A 82 3.66 12.70 12.26
C PHE A 82 3.59 11.71 11.09
N LEU A 83 3.15 10.47 11.32
CA LEU A 83 3.01 9.46 10.28
C LEU A 83 1.96 9.84 9.21
N ILE A 84 0.86 10.47 9.61
CA ILE A 84 -0.13 11.00 8.68
C ILE A 84 0.48 12.08 7.79
N ILE A 85 1.14 13.08 8.41
CA ILE A 85 1.73 14.21 7.68
C ILE A 85 2.81 13.72 6.71
N ILE A 86 3.74 12.89 7.17
CA ILE A 86 4.82 12.40 6.31
C ILE A 86 4.29 11.55 5.15
N SER A 87 3.28 10.71 5.38
CA SER A 87 2.64 9.93 4.33
C SER A 87 1.98 10.82 3.27
N ILE A 88 1.27 11.87 3.69
CA ILE A 88 0.66 12.83 2.75
C ILE A 88 1.73 13.57 1.95
N LEU A 89 2.82 14.02 2.59
CA LEU A 89 3.92 14.71 1.91
C LEU A 89 4.61 13.79 0.88
N ILE A 90 4.83 12.52 1.22
CA ILE A 90 5.38 11.53 0.29
C ILE A 90 4.42 11.30 -0.88
N CYS A 91 3.12 11.14 -0.63
CA CYS A 91 2.12 11.00 -1.69
C CYS A 91 2.11 12.20 -2.64
N MET A 92 2.16 13.42 -2.12
CA MET A 92 2.25 14.64 -2.95
C MET A 92 3.55 14.65 -3.76
N GLY A 93 4.68 14.36 -3.15
CA GLY A 93 5.97 14.30 -3.84
C GLY A 93 5.96 13.29 -4.99
N ILE A 94 5.48 12.06 -4.73
CA ILE A 94 5.36 11.02 -5.75
C ILE A 94 4.37 11.45 -6.84
N PHE A 95 3.23 12.03 -6.50
CA PHE A 95 2.25 12.50 -7.46
C PHE A 95 2.83 13.55 -8.42
N PHE A 96 3.45 14.63 -7.89
CA PHE A 96 4.04 15.69 -8.70
C PHE A 96 5.23 15.21 -9.54
N TRP A 97 5.95 14.20 -9.08
CA TRP A 97 6.99 13.55 -9.87
C TRP A 97 6.38 12.67 -10.98
N ALA A 98 5.38 11.84 -10.63
CA ALA A 98 4.79 10.86 -11.53
C ALA A 98 4.04 11.50 -12.71
N ILE A 99 3.34 12.62 -12.51
CA ILE A 99 2.62 13.32 -13.60
C ILE A 99 3.55 13.85 -14.71
N LYS A 100 4.85 13.95 -14.43
CA LYS A 100 5.88 14.36 -15.40
C LYS A 100 6.47 13.17 -16.18
N GLN A 101 6.07 11.93 -15.83
CA GLN A 101 6.58 10.73 -16.49
C GLN A 101 5.71 10.34 -17.69
N ASN A 102 6.38 9.79 -18.72
CA ASN A 102 5.71 9.27 -19.92
C ASN A 102 5.56 7.73 -19.91
N SER A 103 6.01 7.07 -18.86
CA SER A 103 5.97 5.62 -18.72
C SER A 103 4.74 5.18 -17.94
N ILE A 104 3.92 4.33 -18.54
CA ILE A 104 2.74 3.75 -17.88
C ILE A 104 3.12 2.91 -16.65
N LEU A 105 4.28 2.24 -16.67
CA LEU A 105 4.77 1.46 -15.54
C LEU A 105 5.12 2.35 -14.35
N LEU A 106 5.77 3.52 -14.61
CA LEU A 106 6.06 4.47 -13.54
C LEU A 106 4.78 5.06 -12.95
N LEU A 107 3.76 5.34 -13.77
CA LEU A 107 2.45 5.79 -13.29
C LEU A 107 1.78 4.69 -12.46
N LEU A 108 1.81 3.43 -12.91
CA LEU A 108 1.24 2.30 -12.18
C LEU A 108 1.90 2.16 -10.79
N PHE A 109 3.23 2.06 -10.73
CA PHE A 109 3.93 1.87 -9.45
C PHE A 109 3.77 3.05 -8.50
N SER A 110 3.77 4.29 -9.01
CA SER A 110 3.45 5.47 -8.21
C SER A 110 2.04 5.42 -7.64
N SER A 111 1.07 4.96 -8.44
CA SER A 111 -0.32 4.84 -8.02
C SER A 111 -0.52 3.79 -6.94
N LEU A 112 0.23 2.67 -6.99
CA LEU A 112 0.22 1.64 -5.95
C LEU A 112 0.66 2.22 -4.60
N ILE A 113 1.75 3.02 -4.60
CA ILE A 113 2.24 3.68 -3.38
C ILE A 113 1.20 4.68 -2.85
N ILE A 114 0.68 5.55 -3.71
CA ILE A 114 -0.26 6.59 -3.30
C ILE A 114 -1.54 5.96 -2.74
N GLY A 115 -2.13 4.98 -3.45
CA GLY A 115 -3.36 4.32 -3.02
C GLY A 115 -3.21 3.60 -1.68
N GLY A 116 -2.12 2.82 -1.52
CA GLY A 116 -1.82 2.12 -0.26
C GLY A 116 -1.54 3.09 0.89
N ALA A 117 -0.69 4.10 0.66
CA ALA A 117 -0.38 5.08 1.70
C ALA A 117 -1.62 5.85 2.18
N LEU A 118 -2.53 6.24 1.27
CA LEU A 118 -3.79 6.88 1.64
C LEU A 118 -4.71 5.94 2.42
N GLY A 119 -4.73 4.63 2.12
CA GLY A 119 -5.45 3.63 2.92
C GLY A 119 -4.97 3.62 4.37
N ASN A 120 -3.67 3.53 4.58
CA ASN A 120 -3.07 3.55 5.91
C ASN A 120 -3.20 4.92 6.63
N VAL A 121 -3.31 6.04 5.89
CA VAL A 121 -3.62 7.36 6.46
C VAL A 121 -5.03 7.40 7.00
N VAL A 122 -6.01 6.89 6.24
CA VAL A 122 -7.42 6.88 6.66
C VAL A 122 -7.61 6.02 7.92
N ASP A 123 -6.97 4.87 8.01
CA ASP A 123 -7.02 4.05 9.23
C ASP A 123 -6.51 4.83 10.45
N ARG A 124 -5.37 5.51 10.33
CA ARG A 124 -4.81 6.34 11.41
C ARG A 124 -5.73 7.47 11.84
N ILE A 125 -6.48 8.05 10.90
CA ILE A 125 -7.44 9.12 11.21
C ILE A 125 -8.65 8.54 11.96
N ILE A 126 -9.19 7.40 11.51
CA ILE A 126 -10.44 6.83 12.02
C ILE A 126 -10.18 6.04 13.32
N TYR A 127 -9.17 5.17 13.32
CA TYR A 127 -8.94 4.20 14.40
C TYR A 127 -7.75 4.56 15.30
N GLY A 128 -6.93 5.54 14.91
CA GLY A 128 -5.69 5.87 15.62
C GLY A 128 -4.49 4.99 15.24
N ALA A 129 -4.73 3.86 14.61
CA ALA A 129 -3.74 2.86 14.20
C ALA A 129 -4.12 2.25 12.86
N VAL A 130 -3.18 1.54 12.19
CA VAL A 130 -3.47 0.79 10.97
C VAL A 130 -3.93 -0.61 11.33
N ALA A 131 -4.98 -1.09 10.66
CA ALA A 131 -5.48 -2.44 10.80
C ALA A 131 -4.65 -3.40 9.92
N ASP A 132 -3.75 -4.16 10.55
CA ASP A 132 -2.97 -5.22 9.93
C ASP A 132 -3.57 -6.58 10.31
N PHE A 133 -3.79 -7.43 9.32
CA PHE A 133 -4.50 -8.69 9.58
C PHE A 133 -3.97 -9.88 8.80
N LEU A 134 -3.31 -9.69 7.66
CA LEU A 134 -2.82 -10.77 6.82
C LEU A 134 -1.49 -11.30 7.35
N ASN A 135 -1.49 -12.52 7.85
CA ASN A 135 -0.30 -13.18 8.37
C ASN A 135 0.01 -14.40 7.49
N ILE A 136 1.23 -14.46 6.98
CA ILE A 136 1.72 -15.58 6.17
C ILE A 136 2.74 -16.35 7.00
N THR A 137 2.46 -17.64 7.22
CA THR A 137 3.37 -18.59 7.84
C THR A 137 3.77 -19.64 6.81
N CYS A 138 4.96 -20.19 6.89
CA CYS A 138 5.39 -21.28 6.03
C CYS A 138 6.32 -22.22 6.78
N CYS A 139 6.21 -23.51 6.47
CA CYS A 139 7.23 -24.50 6.79
C CYS A 139 7.53 -24.63 8.30
N GLY A 140 6.52 -24.38 9.16
CA GLY A 140 6.66 -24.44 10.62
C GLY A 140 7.35 -23.20 11.24
N ILE A 141 7.63 -22.15 10.44
CA ILE A 141 8.22 -20.90 10.95
C ILE A 141 7.08 -19.98 11.35
N TYR A 142 7.05 -19.61 12.64
CA TYR A 142 6.10 -18.63 13.16
C TYR A 142 6.48 -17.22 12.68
N ASN A 143 5.52 -16.52 12.04
CA ASN A 143 5.67 -15.13 11.66
C ASN A 143 4.88 -14.24 12.65
N PRO A 144 5.54 -13.38 13.45
CA PRO A 144 4.85 -12.51 14.40
C PRO A 144 4.22 -11.27 13.74
N TYR A 145 4.45 -11.03 12.46
CA TYR A 145 4.02 -9.81 11.78
C TYR A 145 2.79 -10.04 10.92
N SER A 146 1.83 -9.14 11.02
CA SER A 146 0.71 -9.03 10.09
C SER A 146 0.90 -7.79 9.22
N PHE A 147 0.27 -7.79 8.05
CA PHE A 147 0.25 -6.68 7.10
C PHE A 147 -1.14 -6.60 6.44
N ASN A 148 -1.34 -5.65 5.56
CA ASN A 148 -2.60 -5.40 4.86
C ASN A 148 -2.39 -5.21 3.35
N ILE A 149 -3.47 -4.96 2.60
CA ILE A 149 -3.39 -4.75 1.14
C ILE A 149 -2.63 -3.46 0.79
N ALA A 150 -2.75 -2.40 1.61
CA ALA A 150 -2.00 -1.17 1.42
C ALA A 150 -0.49 -1.41 1.47
N ASP A 151 -0.01 -2.21 2.45
CA ASP A 151 1.41 -2.52 2.61
C ASP A 151 1.96 -3.31 1.41
N ILE A 152 1.19 -4.30 0.93
CA ILE A 152 1.53 -5.05 -0.29
C ILE A 152 1.65 -4.09 -1.48
N SER A 153 0.70 -3.18 -1.62
CA SER A 153 0.68 -2.22 -2.72
C SER A 153 1.86 -1.26 -2.65
N ILE A 154 2.16 -0.73 -1.47
CA ILE A 154 3.34 0.13 -1.25
C ILE A 154 4.62 -0.62 -1.58
N PHE A 155 4.77 -1.86 -1.08
CA PHE A 155 5.95 -2.67 -1.32
C PHE A 155 6.18 -2.90 -2.83
N PHE A 156 5.17 -3.39 -3.55
CA PHE A 156 5.30 -3.60 -5.00
C PHE A 156 5.46 -2.30 -5.77
N GLY A 157 4.86 -1.22 -5.33
CA GLY A 157 5.04 0.11 -5.89
C GLY A 157 6.49 0.58 -5.77
N VAL A 158 7.10 0.48 -4.58
CA VAL A 158 8.48 0.88 -4.34
C VAL A 158 9.45 -0.01 -5.12
N VAL A 159 9.31 -1.33 -5.02
CA VAL A 159 10.14 -2.28 -5.76
C VAL A 159 10.04 -2.01 -7.27
N GLY A 160 8.81 -1.82 -7.77
CA GLY A 160 8.59 -1.51 -9.18
C GLY A 160 9.25 -0.22 -9.63
N LEU A 161 9.22 0.85 -8.82
CA LEU A 161 9.93 2.10 -9.14
C LEU A 161 11.44 1.92 -9.19
N ILE A 162 12.01 1.17 -8.23
CA ILE A 162 13.47 0.92 -8.16
C ILE A 162 13.95 0.16 -9.40
N PHE A 163 13.24 -0.87 -9.83
CA PHE A 163 13.64 -1.71 -10.96
C PHE A 163 13.10 -1.23 -12.31
N SER A 164 12.32 -0.16 -12.34
CA SER A 164 11.79 0.40 -13.60
C SER A 164 12.89 1.13 -14.39
N PRO A 165 13.07 0.83 -15.66
CA PRO A 165 14.08 1.52 -16.48
C PRO A 165 13.75 3.01 -16.56
N ASN A 166 14.74 3.85 -16.25
CA ASN A 166 14.62 5.30 -16.39
C ASN A 166 14.30 5.67 -17.84
N SER A 167 13.21 6.37 -18.08
CA SER A 167 12.79 6.79 -19.42
C SER A 167 13.75 7.79 -20.09
N LYS A 168 14.75 8.31 -19.36
CA LYS A 168 15.74 9.26 -19.87
C LYS A 168 16.79 8.64 -20.81
N ASN A 169 16.92 7.32 -20.89
CA ASN A 169 17.92 6.64 -21.72
C ASN A 169 17.35 6.09 -23.04
N GLN A 170 16.23 6.59 -23.53
CA GLN A 170 15.62 6.17 -24.80
C GLN A 170 15.58 7.30 -25.85
N ASN A 171 16.58 8.18 -25.86
CA ASN A 171 16.85 9.08 -27.00
C ASN A 171 18.01 8.56 -27.78
#